data_33b4117140110dbaa4a2026e178043b9
#
_entry.id   33b4117140110dbaa4a2026e178043b9
#
_cell.length_a   1.000
_cell.length_b   1.000
_cell.length_c   1.000
_cell.angle_alpha   90.00
_cell.angle_beta   90.00
_cell.angle_gamma   90.00
#
_symmetry.space_group_name_H-M   'P 1'
#
loop_
_entity.id
_entity.type
_entity.pdbx_description
1 polymer ?
#
loop_
_entity_poly.entity_id
_entity_poly.type
_entity_poly.pdbx_seq_one_letter_code
_entity_poly.pdbx_strand_id
1 'polypeptide(L)'
;MNKKAQLQRLIDKYENDIDYYRSARYNETQLRTDFLDQLFLILGWDITNSAGKPTNEREVLVEEGLKARAGENTKKPDYTFRLFSERKFFLEAKKPSVDVSTTIEPALQVRRYGFTAKLKISVLSNFEYTAIYDCSNQVKETDSVTNSRIKLYHFTELVDKFDEINIKNNPIHQFRCNIYKS
;
A
#
# COMPACT_ATOMS: atom_id res chain seq x y z
N MET A 1 21.79 1.86 10.75
CA MET A 1 21.53 3.09 9.96
C MET A 1 20.12 3.59 10.28
N ASN A 2 19.94 4.90 10.48
CA ASN A 2 18.64 5.50 10.80
C ASN A 2 17.63 5.25 9.65
N LYS A 3 16.45 4.76 9.95
CA LYS A 3 15.39 4.46 8.96
C LYS A 3 14.94 5.70 8.17
N LYS A 4 14.84 6.86 8.80
CA LYS A 4 14.53 8.13 8.11
C LYS A 4 15.62 8.49 7.08
N ALA A 5 16.89 8.24 7.38
CA ALA A 5 17.98 8.46 6.43
C ALA A 5 17.96 7.45 5.27
N GLN A 6 17.52 6.22 5.50
CA GLN A 6 17.30 5.25 4.42
C GLN A 6 16.15 5.68 3.52
N LEU A 7 15.06 6.14 4.12
CA LEU A 7 13.89 6.63 3.37
C LEU A 7 14.25 7.87 2.54
N GLN A 8 15.04 8.80 3.10
CA GLN A 8 15.49 9.97 2.34
C GLN A 8 16.27 9.56 1.09
N ARG A 9 17.20 8.61 1.20
CA ARG A 9 17.94 8.11 0.03
C ARG A 9 17.05 7.48 -1.03
N LEU A 10 15.98 6.79 -0.60
CA LEU A 10 15.02 6.21 -1.53
C LEU A 10 14.23 7.29 -2.26
N ILE A 11 13.87 8.37 -1.56
CA ILE A 11 13.24 9.56 -2.12
C ILE A 11 14.18 10.25 -3.10
N ASP A 12 15.42 10.52 -2.69
CA ASP A 12 16.45 11.15 -3.55
C ASP A 12 16.66 10.34 -4.84
N LYS A 13 16.70 8.99 -4.73
CA LYS A 13 16.77 8.10 -5.91
C LYS A 13 15.61 8.33 -6.86
N TYR A 14 14.37 8.42 -6.34
CA TYR A 14 13.18 8.64 -7.17
C TYR A 14 13.19 10.02 -7.81
N GLU A 15 13.50 11.05 -7.04
CA GLU A 15 13.52 12.44 -7.49
C GLU A 15 14.55 12.70 -8.57
N ASN A 16 15.75 12.10 -8.44
CA ASN A 16 16.84 12.28 -9.39
C ASN A 16 16.54 11.75 -10.80
N ASP A 17 15.59 10.82 -10.95
CA ASP A 17 15.29 10.18 -12.25
C ASP A 17 13.77 10.05 -12.49
N ILE A 18 13.02 11.04 -11.96
CA ILE A 18 11.56 11.02 -11.91
C ILE A 18 10.92 10.90 -13.30
N ASP A 19 11.49 11.54 -14.31
CA ASP A 19 10.99 11.50 -15.68
C ASP A 19 11.11 10.08 -16.28
N TYR A 20 12.20 9.36 -15.96
CA TYR A 20 12.34 7.97 -16.36
C TYR A 20 11.28 7.09 -15.68
N TYR A 21 11.10 7.23 -14.37
CA TYR A 21 10.12 6.43 -13.63
C TYR A 21 8.68 6.70 -14.06
N ARG A 22 8.36 7.93 -14.47
CA ARG A 22 7.04 8.28 -15.04
C ARG A 22 6.87 7.83 -16.49
N SER A 23 7.93 7.42 -17.17
CA SER A 23 7.86 7.04 -18.58
C SER A 23 7.12 5.70 -18.78
N ALA A 24 6.68 5.47 -20.04
CA ALA A 24 6.07 4.19 -20.42
C ALA A 24 7.03 2.99 -20.36
N ARG A 25 8.34 3.24 -20.26
CA ARG A 25 9.39 2.20 -20.20
C ARG A 25 9.47 1.56 -18.81
N TYR A 26 9.00 2.27 -17.77
CA TYR A 26 9.05 1.81 -16.40
C TYR A 26 7.72 1.13 -16.02
N ASN A 27 7.78 -0.11 -15.59
CA ASN A 27 6.60 -0.91 -15.33
C ASN A 27 6.34 -1.11 -13.83
N GLU A 28 5.18 -1.70 -13.53
CA GLU A 28 4.72 -1.92 -12.16
C GLU A 28 5.60 -2.90 -11.38
N THR A 29 6.13 -3.95 -12.04
CA THR A 29 7.04 -4.90 -11.40
C THR A 29 8.35 -4.23 -10.98
N GLN A 30 8.90 -3.35 -11.84
CA GLN A 30 10.08 -2.57 -11.49
C GLN A 30 9.81 -1.63 -10.31
N LEU A 31 8.66 -0.93 -10.30
CA LEU A 31 8.27 -0.09 -9.18
C LEU A 31 8.21 -0.87 -7.87
N ARG A 32 7.61 -2.04 -7.90
CA ARG A 32 7.49 -2.90 -6.70
C ARG A 32 8.87 -3.20 -6.13
N THR A 33 9.78 -3.69 -6.97
CA THR A 33 11.13 -4.10 -6.53
C THR A 33 12.01 -2.90 -6.14
N ASP A 34 11.99 -1.83 -6.93
CA ASP A 34 12.91 -0.70 -6.77
C ASP A 34 12.51 0.25 -5.64
N PHE A 35 11.21 0.34 -5.35
CA PHE A 35 10.68 1.34 -4.43
C PHE A 35 9.75 0.78 -3.35
N LEU A 36 8.69 0.04 -3.70
CA LEU A 36 7.70 -0.37 -2.70
C LEU A 36 8.27 -1.41 -1.73
N ASP A 37 9.01 -2.41 -2.21
CA ASP A 37 9.67 -3.39 -1.35
C ASP A 37 10.65 -2.69 -0.40
N GLN A 38 11.43 -1.73 -0.91
CA GLN A 38 12.38 -0.97 -0.10
C GLN A 38 11.68 -0.08 0.94
N LEU A 39 10.60 0.60 0.55
CA LEU A 39 9.79 1.41 1.46
C LEU A 39 9.26 0.57 2.63
N PHE A 40 8.63 -0.56 2.33
CA PHE A 40 8.05 -1.41 3.37
C PHE A 40 9.10 -2.13 4.22
N LEU A 41 10.27 -2.48 3.66
CA LEU A 41 11.44 -2.93 4.45
C LEU A 41 11.90 -1.86 5.44
N ILE A 42 12.02 -0.60 5.00
CA ILE A 42 12.38 0.53 5.87
C ILE A 42 11.33 0.72 6.98
N LEU A 43 10.06 0.55 6.65
CA LEU A 43 8.95 0.57 7.62
C LEU A 43 8.95 -0.65 8.56
N GLY A 44 9.82 -1.64 8.32
CA GLY A 44 10.05 -2.76 9.21
C GLY A 44 9.28 -4.04 8.88
N TRP A 45 8.70 -4.14 7.67
CA TRP A 45 8.03 -5.35 7.21
C TRP A 45 9.04 -6.34 6.61
N ASP A 46 8.88 -7.62 6.90
CA ASP A 46 9.72 -8.70 6.33
C ASP A 46 9.21 -9.12 4.95
N ILE A 47 9.48 -8.29 3.94
CA ILE A 47 9.04 -8.50 2.55
C ILE A 47 9.64 -9.78 1.96
N THR A 48 10.93 -10.04 2.23
CA THR A 48 11.70 -11.13 1.62
C THR A 48 11.64 -12.42 2.42
N ASN A 49 10.91 -12.42 3.54
CA ASN A 49 10.94 -13.53 4.50
C ASN A 49 12.36 -13.85 5.01
N SER A 50 13.13 -12.83 5.33
CA SER A 50 14.49 -12.96 5.86
C SER A 50 14.54 -13.74 7.18
N ALA A 51 13.43 -13.75 7.94
CA ALA A 51 13.26 -14.53 9.16
C ALA A 51 13.01 -16.04 8.90
N GLY A 52 12.88 -16.48 7.64
CA GLY A 52 12.68 -17.89 7.27
C GLY A 52 11.37 -18.49 7.79
N LYS A 53 10.32 -17.67 7.97
CA LYS A 53 9.01 -18.14 8.47
C LYS A 53 8.30 -19.03 7.46
N PRO A 54 7.56 -20.06 7.93
CA PRO A 54 6.70 -20.84 7.05
C PRO A 54 5.60 -19.95 6.42
N THR A 55 5.04 -20.35 5.29
CA THR A 55 4.13 -19.50 4.49
C THR A 55 2.95 -18.95 5.29
N ASN A 56 2.38 -19.72 6.21
CA ASN A 56 1.26 -19.29 7.06
C ASN A 56 1.66 -18.21 8.08
N GLU A 57 2.96 -18.06 8.38
CA GLU A 57 3.48 -17.09 9.36
C GLU A 57 4.21 -15.90 8.73
N ARG A 58 4.43 -15.91 7.40
CA ARG A 58 5.05 -14.79 6.69
C ARG A 58 4.29 -13.50 6.94
N GLU A 59 5.02 -12.41 7.15
CA GLU A 59 4.43 -11.10 7.33
C GLU A 59 3.86 -10.53 6.02
N VAL A 60 4.51 -10.84 4.89
CA VAL A 60 4.08 -10.34 3.59
C VAL A 60 3.96 -11.50 2.61
N LEU A 61 2.83 -11.56 1.91
CA LEU A 61 2.59 -12.45 0.77
C LEU A 61 2.39 -11.60 -0.48
N VAL A 62 3.08 -12.00 -1.55
CA VAL A 62 2.96 -11.38 -2.86
C VAL A 62 1.93 -12.17 -3.66
N GLU A 63 1.00 -11.46 -4.30
CA GLU A 63 -0.04 -12.02 -5.18
C GLU A 63 -0.85 -13.17 -4.53
N GLU A 64 -1.18 -13.02 -3.25
CA GLU A 64 -1.98 -14.01 -2.53
C GLU A 64 -3.38 -14.11 -3.16
N GLY A 65 -3.73 -15.31 -3.64
CA GLY A 65 -5.06 -15.57 -4.18
C GLY A 65 -6.13 -15.43 -3.11
N LEU A 66 -7.08 -14.52 -3.32
CA LEU A 66 -8.29 -14.44 -2.50
C LEU A 66 -9.27 -15.51 -3.01
N LYS A 67 -9.93 -16.24 -2.09
CA LYS A 67 -10.98 -17.17 -2.49
C LYS A 67 -12.10 -16.40 -3.17
N ALA A 68 -12.25 -16.59 -4.48
CA ALA A 68 -13.38 -16.08 -5.23
C ALA A 68 -14.63 -16.91 -4.92
N ARG A 69 -15.82 -16.30 -5.01
CA ARG A 69 -17.07 -17.05 -5.10
C ARG A 69 -17.08 -17.84 -6.41
N ALA A 70 -17.79 -18.98 -6.44
CA ALA A 70 -17.89 -19.79 -7.65
C ALA A 70 -18.35 -18.94 -8.85
N GLY A 71 -17.52 -18.90 -9.91
CA GLY A 71 -17.78 -18.12 -11.13
C GLY A 71 -17.10 -16.75 -11.21
N GLU A 72 -16.39 -16.28 -10.16
CA GLU A 72 -15.62 -15.03 -10.18
C GLU A 72 -14.14 -15.33 -10.47
N ASN A 73 -13.50 -14.49 -11.30
CA ASN A 73 -12.05 -14.53 -11.47
C ASN A 73 -11.37 -14.24 -10.13
N THR A 74 -10.40 -15.07 -9.75
CA THR A 74 -9.61 -14.88 -8.54
C THR A 74 -8.80 -13.60 -8.66
N LYS A 75 -9.31 -12.51 -8.09
CA LYS A 75 -8.57 -11.25 -8.02
C LYS A 75 -7.55 -11.35 -6.91
N LYS A 76 -6.34 -10.85 -7.15
CA LYS A 76 -5.22 -10.91 -6.21
C LYS A 76 -4.72 -9.50 -5.93
N PRO A 77 -4.60 -9.07 -4.67
CA PRO A 77 -3.82 -7.88 -4.35
C PRO A 77 -2.34 -8.16 -4.62
N ASP A 78 -1.58 -7.12 -4.95
CA ASP A 78 -0.13 -7.28 -5.16
C ASP A 78 0.57 -7.74 -3.89
N TYR A 79 0.17 -7.21 -2.74
CA TYR A 79 0.71 -7.61 -1.44
C TYR A 79 -0.40 -7.78 -0.40
N THR A 80 -0.24 -8.81 0.43
CA THR A 80 -1.00 -9.01 1.66
C THR A 80 -0.06 -8.85 2.86
N PHE A 81 -0.33 -7.88 3.71
CA PHE A 81 0.42 -7.64 4.94
C PHE A 81 -0.28 -8.31 6.14
N ARG A 82 0.50 -9.04 6.94
CA ARG A 82 0.01 -9.82 8.07
C ARG A 82 0.81 -9.58 9.33
N LEU A 83 0.15 -9.66 10.49
CA LEU A 83 0.79 -9.76 11.79
C LEU A 83 0.13 -10.92 12.55
N PHE A 84 0.95 -11.79 13.11
CA PHE A 84 0.47 -12.99 13.83
C PHE A 84 -0.49 -13.84 13.00
N SER A 85 -0.13 -14.06 11.72
CA SER A 85 -0.92 -14.79 10.71
C SER A 85 -2.26 -14.14 10.31
N GLU A 86 -2.61 -12.98 10.88
CA GLU A 86 -3.81 -12.24 10.53
C GLU A 86 -3.53 -11.18 9.46
N ARG A 87 -4.37 -11.11 8.44
CA ARG A 87 -4.32 -10.04 7.43
C ARG A 87 -4.63 -8.69 8.08
N LYS A 88 -3.79 -7.70 7.85
CA LYS A 88 -3.96 -6.35 8.38
C LYS A 88 -4.40 -5.37 7.29
N PHE A 89 -3.77 -5.42 6.12
CA PHE A 89 -4.16 -4.63 4.96
C PHE A 89 -3.62 -5.25 3.66
N PHE A 90 -4.20 -4.83 2.55
CA PHE A 90 -3.67 -5.06 1.20
C PHE A 90 -2.95 -3.82 0.68
N LEU A 91 -1.95 -4.04 -0.17
CA LEU A 91 -1.34 -3.00 -0.98
C LEU A 91 -1.54 -3.37 -2.45
N GLU A 92 -2.07 -2.42 -3.19
CA GLU A 92 -2.15 -2.44 -4.66
C GLU A 92 -1.11 -1.46 -5.20
N ALA A 93 -0.26 -1.92 -6.08
CA ALA A 93 0.73 -1.12 -6.77
C ALA A 93 0.19 -0.61 -8.11
N LYS A 94 0.65 0.55 -8.55
CA LYS A 94 0.47 1.05 -9.92
C LYS A 94 1.76 1.70 -10.37
N LYS A 95 2.10 1.54 -11.65
CA LYS A 95 3.28 2.22 -12.22
C LYS A 95 3.17 3.74 -12.04
N PRO A 96 4.28 4.48 -11.92
CA PRO A 96 4.26 5.92 -11.63
C PRO A 96 3.54 6.78 -12.67
N SER A 97 3.43 6.29 -13.92
CA SER A 97 2.63 6.98 -14.95
C SER A 97 1.12 6.95 -14.71
N VAL A 98 0.63 6.20 -13.72
CA VAL A 98 -0.76 6.21 -13.28
C VAL A 98 -0.89 7.09 -12.05
N ASP A 99 -1.56 8.22 -12.18
CA ASP A 99 -1.83 9.11 -11.04
C ASP A 99 -2.88 8.50 -10.11
N VAL A 100 -2.42 7.85 -9.06
CA VAL A 100 -3.30 7.20 -8.05
C VAL A 100 -4.02 8.22 -7.16
N SER A 101 -3.64 9.51 -7.20
CA SER A 101 -4.31 10.56 -6.45
C SER A 101 -5.67 10.93 -7.06
N THR A 102 -5.84 10.72 -8.36
CA THR A 102 -7.02 11.11 -9.16
C THR A 102 -7.69 9.96 -9.90
N THR A 103 -6.97 8.84 -10.16
CA THR A 103 -7.51 7.71 -10.92
C THR A 103 -8.45 6.87 -10.07
N ILE A 104 -9.71 6.75 -10.51
CA ILE A 104 -10.80 6.12 -9.75
C ILE A 104 -10.64 4.60 -9.67
N GLU A 105 -10.40 3.91 -10.79
CA GLU A 105 -10.46 2.46 -10.88
C GLU A 105 -9.54 1.73 -9.89
N PRO A 106 -8.24 2.10 -9.73
CA PRO A 106 -7.39 1.47 -8.72
C PRO A 106 -7.89 1.69 -7.29
N ALA A 107 -8.47 2.86 -7.00
CA ALA A 107 -9.03 3.17 -5.68
C ALA A 107 -10.24 2.28 -5.36
N LEU A 108 -11.15 2.09 -6.32
CA LEU A 108 -12.28 1.17 -6.16
C LEU A 108 -11.81 -0.28 -6.01
N GLN A 109 -10.81 -0.69 -6.81
CA GLN A 109 -10.26 -2.04 -6.80
C GLN A 109 -9.69 -2.40 -5.41
N VAL A 110 -8.80 -1.59 -4.87
CA VAL A 110 -8.14 -1.87 -3.58
C VAL A 110 -9.14 -1.87 -2.42
N ARG A 111 -10.16 -1.00 -2.49
CA ARG A 111 -11.25 -0.96 -1.50
C ARG A 111 -12.15 -2.20 -1.58
N ARG A 112 -12.49 -2.67 -2.80
CA ARG A 112 -13.26 -3.92 -2.99
C ARG A 112 -12.53 -5.11 -2.39
N TYR A 113 -11.20 -5.22 -2.59
CA TYR A 113 -10.41 -6.28 -1.97
C TYR A 113 -10.48 -6.22 -0.45
N GLY A 114 -10.22 -5.05 0.13
CA GLY A 114 -10.26 -4.86 1.58
C GLY A 114 -11.64 -5.17 2.17
N PHE A 115 -12.71 -4.67 1.57
CA PHE A 115 -14.09 -4.94 2.00
C PHE A 115 -14.43 -6.43 1.96
N THR A 116 -14.12 -7.11 0.84
CA THR A 116 -14.37 -8.55 0.66
C THR A 116 -13.62 -9.39 1.71
N ALA A 117 -12.39 -9.01 2.03
CA ALA A 117 -11.58 -9.67 3.04
C ALA A 117 -11.87 -9.20 4.48
N LYS A 118 -12.86 -8.32 4.68
CA LYS A 118 -13.24 -7.72 5.98
C LYS A 118 -12.07 -6.99 6.66
N LEU A 119 -11.18 -6.39 5.90
CA LEU A 119 -10.11 -5.56 6.40
C LEU A 119 -10.62 -4.15 6.74
N LYS A 120 -9.95 -3.49 7.67
CA LYS A 120 -10.27 -2.10 8.03
C LYS A 120 -9.75 -1.11 7.01
N ILE A 121 -8.55 -1.36 6.49
CA ILE A 121 -7.87 -0.48 5.54
C ILE A 121 -7.25 -1.27 4.39
N SER A 122 -6.99 -0.57 3.28
CA SER A 122 -6.11 -0.99 2.20
C SER A 122 -5.29 0.20 1.70
N VAL A 123 -4.17 -0.09 1.08
CA VAL A 123 -3.20 0.90 0.58
C VAL A 123 -3.12 0.80 -0.93
N LEU A 124 -3.10 1.96 -1.59
CA LEU A 124 -2.83 2.09 -3.02
C LEU A 124 -1.58 2.96 -3.18
N SER A 125 -0.57 2.50 -3.91
CA SER A 125 0.65 3.28 -4.09
C SER A 125 1.28 3.10 -5.47
N ASN A 126 1.77 4.20 -6.02
CA ASN A 126 2.70 4.24 -7.14
C ASN A 126 4.07 4.80 -6.73
N PHE A 127 4.39 4.78 -5.45
CA PHE A 127 5.48 5.42 -4.72
C PHE A 127 5.37 6.96 -4.69
N GLU A 128 5.05 7.59 -5.82
CA GLU A 128 4.87 9.05 -5.88
C GLU A 128 3.73 9.51 -4.96
N TYR A 129 2.63 8.77 -4.98
CA TYR A 129 1.53 8.92 -4.03
C TYR A 129 1.25 7.60 -3.33
N THR A 130 0.96 7.69 -2.04
CA THR A 130 0.48 6.57 -1.22
C THR A 130 -0.84 6.96 -0.56
N ALA A 131 -1.90 6.30 -0.98
CA ALA A 131 -3.26 6.53 -0.48
C ALA A 131 -3.69 5.40 0.47
N ILE A 132 -4.28 5.76 1.60
CA ILE A 132 -4.87 4.82 2.56
C ILE A 132 -6.38 4.98 2.52
N TYR A 133 -7.09 3.87 2.34
CA TYR A 133 -8.54 3.82 2.25
C TYR A 133 -9.17 3.03 3.40
N ASP A 134 -10.28 3.54 3.94
CA ASP A 134 -11.18 2.78 4.82
C ASP A 134 -11.97 1.77 3.97
N CYS A 135 -11.92 0.50 4.35
CA CYS A 135 -12.59 -0.60 3.67
C CYS A 135 -13.80 -1.14 4.44
N SER A 136 -14.31 -0.39 5.43
CA SER A 136 -15.46 -0.81 6.26
C SER A 136 -16.79 -0.78 5.52
N ASN A 137 -16.88 -0.02 4.42
CA ASN A 137 -18.11 0.14 3.64
C ASN A 137 -17.98 -0.47 2.26
N GLN A 138 -19.11 -1.00 1.75
CA GLN A 138 -19.19 -1.50 0.39
C GLN A 138 -18.91 -0.38 -0.62
N VAL A 139 -18.14 -0.71 -1.64
CA VAL A 139 -17.80 0.19 -2.74
C VAL A 139 -18.95 0.30 -3.71
N LYS A 140 -19.30 1.53 -4.09
CA LYS A 140 -20.29 1.83 -5.13
C LYS A 140 -19.61 2.22 -6.42
N GLU A 141 -20.20 1.90 -7.55
CA GLU A 141 -19.69 2.31 -8.89
C GLU A 141 -19.64 3.84 -9.05
N THR A 142 -20.48 4.57 -8.29
CA THR A 142 -20.53 6.03 -8.29
C THR A 142 -19.52 6.69 -7.35
N ASP A 143 -18.73 5.91 -6.60
CA ASP A 143 -17.75 6.48 -5.69
C ASP A 143 -16.63 7.19 -6.46
N SER A 144 -16.24 8.34 -5.95
CA SER A 144 -15.05 9.07 -6.42
C SER A 144 -13.76 8.50 -5.83
N VAL A 145 -12.62 8.94 -6.31
CA VAL A 145 -11.31 8.58 -5.78
C VAL A 145 -11.12 8.99 -4.31
N THR A 146 -11.82 10.04 -3.85
CA THR A 146 -11.73 10.54 -2.48
C THR A 146 -12.66 9.84 -1.51
N ASN A 147 -13.65 9.08 -2.00
CA ASN A 147 -14.54 8.33 -1.12
C ASN A 147 -13.75 7.33 -0.27
N SER A 148 -13.96 7.38 1.04
CA SER A 148 -13.26 6.53 2.02
C SER A 148 -11.72 6.68 2.03
N ARG A 149 -11.15 7.67 1.34
CA ARG A 149 -9.71 7.95 1.43
C ARG A 149 -9.40 8.64 2.75
N ILE A 150 -8.66 7.95 3.62
CA ILE A 150 -8.27 8.43 4.95
C ILE A 150 -7.09 9.40 4.85
N LYS A 151 -6.09 9.02 4.03
CA LYS A 151 -4.84 9.77 3.86
C LYS A 151 -4.35 9.65 2.43
N LEU A 152 -3.65 10.68 2.00
CA LEU A 152 -2.86 10.71 0.77
C LEU A 152 -1.53 11.35 1.11
N TYR A 153 -0.45 10.62 0.89
CA TYR A 153 0.92 11.12 1.08
C TYR A 153 1.60 11.25 -0.28
N HIS A 154 2.28 12.37 -0.49
CA HIS A 154 3.25 12.51 -1.58
C HIS A 154 4.61 12.02 -1.11
N PHE A 155 5.45 11.48 -2.00
CA PHE A 155 6.73 10.87 -1.63
C PHE A 155 7.66 11.84 -0.87
N THR A 156 7.60 13.13 -1.18
CA THR A 156 8.38 14.18 -0.49
C THR A 156 8.03 14.37 0.98
N GLU A 157 6.84 13.94 1.40
CA GLU A 157 6.37 14.06 2.78
C GLU A 157 6.72 12.85 3.66
N LEU A 158 7.16 11.72 3.05
CA LEU A 158 7.26 10.45 3.74
C LEU A 158 8.26 10.44 4.90
N VAL A 159 9.33 11.25 4.83
CA VAL A 159 10.30 11.36 5.94
C VAL A 159 9.69 12.09 7.13
N ASP A 160 8.98 13.18 6.89
CA ASP A 160 8.33 13.96 7.95
C ASP A 160 7.17 13.17 8.56
N LYS A 161 6.46 12.41 7.73
CA LYS A 161 5.32 11.58 8.11
C LYS A 161 5.70 10.14 8.49
N PHE A 162 7.00 9.87 8.70
CA PHE A 162 7.52 8.51 8.93
C PHE A 162 6.76 7.75 10.02
N ASP A 163 6.48 8.40 11.13
CA ASP A 163 5.80 7.77 12.26
C ASP A 163 4.30 7.53 11.98
N GLU A 164 3.68 8.36 11.12
CA GLU A 164 2.29 8.16 10.68
C GLU A 164 2.17 6.99 9.70
N ILE A 165 3.08 6.88 8.72
CA ILE A 165 3.05 5.81 7.71
C ILE A 165 3.54 4.46 8.23
N ASN A 166 4.21 4.43 9.39
CA ASN A 166 4.71 3.20 10.00
C ASN A 166 3.57 2.40 10.65
N ILE A 167 2.67 1.89 9.81
CA ILE A 167 1.45 1.16 10.20
C ILE A 167 1.77 -0.07 11.07
N LYS A 168 2.97 -0.66 10.93
CA LYS A 168 3.38 -1.82 11.72
C LYS A 168 3.48 -1.51 13.21
N ASN A 169 3.95 -0.32 13.55
CA ASN A 169 4.14 0.13 14.94
C ASN A 169 2.97 0.97 15.47
N ASN A 170 2.11 1.47 14.56
CA ASN A 170 0.90 2.20 14.92
C ASN A 170 -0.31 1.25 14.82
N PRO A 171 -0.97 0.91 15.94
CA PRO A 171 -2.21 0.16 15.87
C PRO A 171 -3.22 0.91 14.99
N ILE A 172 -3.83 0.22 14.05
CA ILE A 172 -4.84 0.75 13.11
C ILE A 172 -5.96 1.55 13.84
N HIS A 173 -6.16 1.32 15.13
CA HIS A 173 -7.06 2.08 15.99
C HIS A 173 -6.70 3.56 16.13
N GLN A 174 -5.42 3.96 16.04
CA GLN A 174 -5.01 5.37 16.13
C GLN A 174 -5.34 6.16 14.86
N PHE A 175 -5.38 5.53 13.70
CA PHE A 175 -5.85 6.20 12.47
C PHE A 175 -7.30 6.67 12.58
N ARG A 176 -8.18 5.92 13.27
CA ARG A 176 -9.56 6.34 13.52
C ARG A 176 -9.70 7.43 14.59
N CYS A 177 -8.91 7.38 15.66
CA CYS A 177 -9.02 8.37 16.75
C CYS A 177 -8.60 9.77 16.34
N ASN A 178 -7.70 9.93 15.36
CA ASN A 178 -7.24 11.23 14.89
C ASN A 178 -8.18 11.86 13.85
N ILE A 179 -9.04 11.07 13.19
CA ILE A 179 -10.00 11.57 12.18
C ILE A 179 -11.20 12.27 12.83
N TYR A 180 -11.57 11.89 14.05
CA TYR A 180 -12.70 12.46 14.78
C TYR A 180 -12.32 13.59 15.75
N LYS A 181 -11.05 14.04 15.75
CA LYS A 181 -10.55 15.14 16.61
C LYS A 181 -10.16 16.41 15.84
N SER A 182 -10.47 16.47 14.54
CA SER A 182 -10.28 17.70 13.73
C SER A 182 -11.61 18.22 13.23
#